data_d84214e6e9a24b1d3e2b1300e52a9cc7
#
_entry.id   d84214e6e9a24b1d3e2b1300e52a9cc7
#
_cell.length_a   1.000
_cell.length_b   1.000
_cell.length_c   1.000
_cell.angle_alpha   90.00
_cell.angle_beta   90.00
_cell.angle_gamma   90.00
#
_symmetry.space_group_name_H-M   'P 1'
#
loop_
_entity.id
_entity.type
_entity.pdbx_description
1 polymer ?
#
loop_
_entity_poly.entity_id
_entity_poly.type
_entity_poly.pdbx_seq_one_letter_code
_entity_poly.pdbx_strand_id
1 'polypeptide(L)'
;MSQTPFQRFPSRCIARRDAVKIIAGASAAIALSPSMALADSIEEDAQADQTLMNSWRYDQGELIEDEATEEDGISTYGSGSAFGKDAEGNWCNSQGNPIPGALLRGVDVSEHQGVIDWRTVKNSGSIDYAIIRCGFGSNYSNQDDKQFFNNVRGCLDNGIPFGIYLYSYACSTSMARSEAQHVLRLLDKAGLSPLSLNYPVYLDLEQQDKSGKPSGINDKGQSIALSNSALADITAAFCSTVEAIGYAAGVYANTNWWTNFLTGSTYNKWSKWVAQYNTVCTYSGIYDMWQASSKAQVPGIGGNVDINFDFLGIGGNHVWSRIFGQDQLDTMRSIAQTGWSSSSTVVVATQNTYWDALTASALAGIHDCPILLTSSSSLSTQTKSIISQLGATTAYVVGGPIAIASAVDEQIKNTGCGKVIRVYGDDQQGTARAIAEQVVNAAAPDTCIIATSWKFQDALSVAPYAYWKKAPIYLCDDGSNKLSAETEKAIKAGGYKSAIIVGGPIAVDSGVEARLENCGIPSVKRIYGETEYETSAAIADWETKCGMSVNKMALATGNTYYDALAGGALCGRNGSVLVIEKNSNRTAITNFIAPRKSEISSGYVFGGPIAVSSESWLTLLRTQTGRI
;
A
#
# COMPACT_ATOMS: atom_id res chain seq x y z
N MET A 1 -56.43 6.43 2.49
CA MET A 1 -56.67 7.89 2.58
C MET A 1 -55.33 8.56 2.45
N SER A 2 -55.21 9.50 1.54
CA SER A 2 -54.09 10.35 1.11
C SER A 2 -52.76 9.64 0.79
N GLN A 3 -52.64 9.30 -0.48
CA GLN A 3 -51.38 9.04 -1.19
C GLN A 3 -50.75 10.40 -1.53
N THR A 4 -49.50 10.63 -1.15
CA THR A 4 -48.68 11.70 -1.70
C THR A 4 -47.93 11.20 -2.94
N PRO A 5 -47.88 11.96 -4.05
CA PRO A 5 -47.31 11.48 -5.30
C PRO A 5 -45.79 11.67 -5.29
N PHE A 6 -45.07 10.62 -5.72
CA PHE A 6 -43.67 10.69 -6.10
C PHE A 6 -43.46 11.70 -7.23
N GLN A 7 -42.69 12.74 -6.98
CA GLN A 7 -42.18 13.62 -8.02
C GLN A 7 -41.14 12.90 -8.86
N ARG A 8 -41.46 12.67 -10.14
CA ARG A 8 -40.51 12.28 -11.17
C ARG A 8 -39.56 13.44 -11.44
N PHE A 9 -38.26 13.27 -11.20
CA PHE A 9 -37.25 14.17 -11.74
C PHE A 9 -37.11 13.92 -13.25
N PRO A 10 -37.01 14.96 -14.07
CA PRO A 10 -36.82 14.80 -15.50
C PRO A 10 -35.39 14.30 -15.78
N SER A 11 -35.29 13.26 -16.59
CA SER A 11 -34.07 12.76 -17.20
C SER A 11 -33.44 13.85 -18.08
N ARG A 12 -32.46 14.58 -17.54
CA ARG A 12 -31.55 15.39 -18.34
C ARG A 12 -30.28 14.58 -18.58
N CYS A 13 -30.01 14.27 -19.84
CA CYS A 13 -28.68 13.89 -20.28
C CYS A 13 -27.68 14.93 -19.79
N ILE A 14 -26.82 14.55 -18.85
CA ILE A 14 -25.71 15.41 -18.41
C ILE A 14 -24.67 15.31 -19.52
N ALA A 15 -24.50 16.38 -20.28
CA ALA A 15 -23.45 16.46 -21.28
C ALA A 15 -22.07 16.32 -20.59
N ARG A 16 -21.11 15.72 -21.30
CA ARG A 16 -19.70 15.51 -20.86
C ARG A 16 -19.09 16.73 -20.11
N ARG A 17 -19.55 17.93 -20.41
CA ARG A 17 -19.12 19.17 -19.75
C ARG A 17 -19.54 19.29 -18.28
N ASP A 18 -20.68 18.72 -17.90
CA ASP A 18 -21.23 18.87 -16.55
C ASP A 18 -20.67 17.80 -15.60
N ALA A 19 -20.38 16.60 -16.11
CA ALA A 19 -19.70 15.54 -15.36
C ALA A 19 -18.28 15.95 -14.95
N VAL A 20 -17.53 16.64 -15.83
CA VAL A 20 -16.18 17.14 -15.55
C VAL A 20 -16.20 18.23 -14.46
N LYS A 21 -17.24 19.05 -14.39
CA LYS A 21 -17.35 20.08 -13.33
C LYS A 21 -17.63 19.52 -11.95
N ILE A 22 -18.38 18.42 -11.86
CA ILE A 22 -18.71 17.76 -10.58
C ILE A 22 -17.47 17.03 -10.02
N ILE A 23 -16.66 16.41 -10.89
CA ILE A 23 -15.43 15.70 -10.49
C ILE A 23 -14.29 16.66 -10.17
N ALA A 24 -14.18 17.80 -10.88
CA ALA A 24 -13.20 18.83 -10.58
C ALA A 24 -13.39 19.45 -9.18
N GLY A 25 -14.63 19.51 -8.70
CA GLY A 25 -14.95 19.99 -7.34
C GLY A 25 -14.50 19.03 -6.22
N ALA A 26 -14.48 17.72 -6.47
CA ALA A 26 -14.03 16.73 -5.50
C ALA A 26 -12.50 16.51 -5.53
N SER A 27 -11.86 16.70 -6.69
CA SER A 27 -10.41 16.54 -6.83
C SER A 27 -9.63 17.78 -6.36
N ALA A 28 -10.24 18.96 -6.32
CA ALA A 28 -9.60 20.18 -5.84
C ALA A 28 -9.40 20.22 -4.31
N ALA A 29 -10.02 19.31 -3.56
CA ALA A 29 -9.86 19.23 -2.10
C ALA A 29 -8.62 18.42 -1.66
N ILE A 30 -7.93 17.73 -2.58
CA ILE A 30 -6.73 16.92 -2.27
C ILE A 30 -5.44 17.53 -2.85
N ALA A 31 -5.54 18.52 -3.73
CA ALA A 31 -4.39 19.09 -4.45
C ALA A 31 -3.90 20.45 -3.91
N LEU A 32 -4.12 20.75 -2.64
CA LEU A 32 -3.52 21.90 -1.96
C LEU A 32 -2.90 21.44 -0.66
N SER A 33 -1.67 20.91 -0.75
CA SER A 33 -0.70 21.17 0.29
C SER A 33 -0.13 22.56 0.03
N PRO A 34 -0.53 23.59 0.75
CA PRO A 34 0.32 24.76 0.86
C PRO A 34 1.56 24.24 1.60
N SER A 35 2.73 24.50 1.06
CA SER A 35 3.88 24.78 1.89
C SER A 35 3.47 25.92 2.83
N MET A 36 2.83 25.57 3.94
CA MET A 36 2.69 26.49 5.05
C MET A 36 4.12 26.69 5.56
N ALA A 37 4.69 27.81 5.18
CA ALA A 37 5.74 28.43 5.94
C ALA A 37 5.20 28.60 7.37
N LEU A 38 5.44 27.63 8.23
CA LEU A 38 5.43 27.81 9.68
C LEU A 38 6.73 28.51 10.05
N ALA A 39 6.77 29.80 9.74
CA ALA A 39 7.59 30.73 10.46
C ALA A 39 6.70 31.27 11.58
N ASP A 40 6.75 30.64 12.74
CA ASP A 40 6.31 31.31 13.97
C ASP A 40 7.16 30.81 15.14
N SER A 41 7.89 31.81 15.66
CA SER A 41 8.43 31.97 17.00
C SER A 41 8.84 30.67 17.72
N ILE A 42 10.09 30.28 17.49
CA ILE A 42 10.87 29.50 18.44
C ILE A 42 11.17 30.44 19.60
N GLU A 43 10.35 30.48 20.62
CA GLU A 43 10.82 30.86 21.94
C GLU A 43 11.68 29.69 22.42
N GLU A 44 12.99 29.95 22.49
CA GLU A 44 13.95 29.11 23.19
C GLU A 44 13.61 29.12 24.68
N ASP A 45 12.75 28.22 25.13
CA ASP A 45 12.68 27.87 26.53
C ASP A 45 13.80 26.88 26.83
N ALA A 46 14.90 27.45 27.29
CA ALA A 46 16.02 26.71 27.88
C ALA A 46 15.61 26.17 29.24
N GLN A 47 14.88 25.03 29.27
CA GLN A 47 14.79 24.17 30.46
C GLN A 47 14.12 22.84 30.13
N ALA A 48 14.72 22.04 29.24
CA ALA A 48 14.54 20.60 29.30
C ALA A 48 15.69 20.03 30.13
N ASP A 49 15.64 20.26 31.42
CA ASP A 49 16.48 19.57 32.37
C ASP A 49 16.08 18.08 32.36
N GLN A 50 17.07 17.22 32.19
CA GLN A 50 17.09 15.78 32.34
C GLN A 50 15.77 15.19 32.91
N THR A 51 14.76 15.02 32.06
CA THR A 51 13.64 14.15 32.37
C THR A 51 14.24 12.75 32.48
N LEU A 52 14.40 12.30 33.70
CA LEU A 52 14.87 10.96 34.02
C LEU A 52 14.00 9.99 33.22
N MET A 53 14.62 9.27 32.31
CA MET A 53 13.94 8.22 31.56
C MET A 53 13.39 7.23 32.59
N ASN A 54 12.08 7.15 32.72
CA ASN A 54 11.38 6.25 33.62
C ASN A 54 10.59 5.23 32.79
N SER A 55 11.31 4.56 31.91
CA SER A 55 10.79 3.44 31.14
C SER A 55 10.80 2.17 31.99
N TRP A 56 10.21 1.10 31.49
CA TRP A 56 10.28 -0.20 32.14
C TRP A 56 11.74 -0.73 32.31
N ARG A 57 12.70 -0.12 31.58
CA ARG A 57 14.13 -0.42 31.68
C ARG A 57 14.85 0.38 32.76
N TYR A 58 14.21 1.41 33.32
CA TYR A 58 14.84 2.31 34.27
C TYR A 58 13.98 2.47 35.52
N ASP A 59 14.61 2.51 36.67
CA ASP A 59 14.03 3.00 37.91
C ASP A 59 14.76 4.26 38.34
N GLN A 60 14.04 5.37 38.46
CA GLN A 60 14.54 6.68 38.87
C GLN A 60 15.76 7.17 38.06
N GLY A 61 15.84 6.77 36.78
CA GLY A 61 16.92 7.15 35.87
C GLY A 61 18.13 6.22 35.87
N GLU A 62 18.15 5.17 36.71
CA GLU A 62 19.13 4.10 36.66
C GLU A 62 18.62 2.91 35.85
N LEU A 63 19.47 2.35 35.00
CA LEU A 63 19.13 1.18 34.19
C LEU A 63 18.88 -0.01 35.12
N ILE A 64 17.68 -0.59 35.07
CA ILE A 64 17.39 -1.86 35.73
C ILE A 64 18.20 -2.93 34.97
N GLU A 65 19.17 -3.54 35.62
CA GLU A 65 19.87 -4.68 35.05
C GLU A 65 18.86 -5.81 34.86
N ASP A 66 18.85 -6.41 33.65
CA ASP A 66 18.03 -7.58 33.40
C ASP A 66 18.38 -8.66 34.42
N GLU A 67 17.52 -8.90 35.40
CA GLU A 67 17.56 -10.15 36.12
C GLU A 67 17.20 -11.23 35.10
N ALA A 68 18.22 -11.86 34.53
CA ALA A 68 18.04 -13.12 33.87
C ALA A 68 17.41 -14.04 34.92
N THR A 69 16.12 -14.25 34.83
CA THR A 69 15.51 -15.38 35.52
C THR A 69 16.15 -16.62 34.89
N GLU A 70 17.21 -17.10 35.55
CA GLU A 70 17.69 -18.46 35.35
C GLU A 70 16.51 -19.35 35.76
N GLU A 71 15.60 -19.63 34.80
CA GLU A 71 14.77 -20.79 34.93
C GLU A 71 15.72 -21.99 34.82
N ASP A 72 15.96 -22.65 35.96
CA ASP A 72 16.57 -23.95 36.08
C ASP A 72 15.75 -25.00 35.32
N GLY A 73 15.81 -24.96 34.01
CA GLY A 73 15.27 -25.94 33.09
C GLY A 73 16.42 -26.51 32.27
N ILE A 74 16.57 -27.82 32.27
CA ILE A 74 17.54 -28.60 31.53
C ILE A 74 17.71 -28.02 30.11
N SER A 75 18.73 -27.18 29.94
CA SER A 75 19.07 -26.54 28.67
C SER A 75 19.72 -27.61 27.79
N THR A 76 18.99 -28.14 26.83
CA THR A 76 19.60 -28.72 25.64
C THR A 76 20.16 -27.54 24.87
N TYR A 77 21.48 -27.39 24.83
CA TYR A 77 22.16 -26.39 23.99
C TYR A 77 21.69 -26.56 22.55
N GLY A 78 21.16 -25.49 21.96
CA GLY A 78 20.77 -25.48 20.56
C GLY A 78 21.98 -25.65 19.64
N SER A 79 21.73 -26.05 18.42
CA SER A 79 22.78 -26.23 17.40
C SER A 79 23.37 -24.92 16.87
N GLY A 80 22.70 -23.78 17.14
CA GLY A 80 23.08 -22.45 16.68
C GLY A 80 23.93 -21.65 17.70
N SER A 81 24.52 -20.56 17.24
CA SER A 81 25.16 -19.56 18.13
C SER A 81 24.13 -18.61 18.73
N ALA A 82 24.41 -18.06 19.90
CA ALA A 82 23.56 -17.04 20.54
C ALA A 82 23.21 -15.91 19.55
N PHE A 83 21.92 -15.70 19.36
CA PHE A 83 21.36 -14.76 18.36
C PHE A 83 21.87 -14.93 16.93
N GLY A 84 22.55 -16.04 16.60
CA GLY A 84 23.04 -16.37 15.27
C GLY A 84 22.05 -17.24 14.48
N LYS A 85 22.57 -18.00 13.51
CA LYS A 85 21.80 -18.98 12.75
C LYS A 85 22.26 -20.40 13.09
N ASP A 86 21.32 -21.33 13.04
CA ASP A 86 21.64 -22.77 13.09
C ASP A 86 22.13 -23.28 11.71
N ALA A 87 22.40 -24.58 11.63
CA ALA A 87 22.87 -25.23 10.40
C ALA A 87 21.81 -25.22 9.27
N GLU A 88 20.55 -25.12 9.62
CA GLU A 88 19.41 -25.03 8.71
C GLU A 88 19.13 -23.59 8.27
N GLY A 89 19.82 -22.60 8.86
CA GLY A 89 19.68 -21.19 8.54
C GLY A 89 18.60 -20.46 9.34
N ASN A 90 18.02 -21.07 10.37
CA ASN A 90 17.04 -20.44 11.25
C ASN A 90 17.73 -19.50 12.24
N TRP A 91 17.12 -18.36 12.53
CA TRP A 91 17.57 -17.47 13.60
C TRP A 91 17.38 -18.11 14.96
N CYS A 92 18.36 -17.94 15.86
CA CYS A 92 18.38 -18.52 17.19
C CYS A 92 18.28 -17.45 18.29
N ASN A 93 17.77 -17.87 19.45
CA ASN A 93 17.72 -17.06 20.67
C ASN A 93 19.09 -16.99 21.38
N SER A 94 19.15 -16.42 22.59
CA SER A 94 20.38 -16.29 23.39
C SER A 94 21.03 -17.65 23.76
N GLN A 95 20.27 -18.73 23.74
CA GLN A 95 20.75 -20.10 24.04
C GLN A 95 21.09 -20.92 22.78
N GLY A 96 20.98 -20.32 21.58
CA GLY A 96 21.22 -21.00 20.32
C GLY A 96 20.05 -21.91 19.86
N ASN A 97 18.87 -21.80 20.47
CA ASN A 97 17.68 -22.52 20.03
C ASN A 97 16.98 -21.76 18.91
N PRO A 98 16.49 -22.43 17.85
CA PRO A 98 15.76 -21.81 16.77
C PRO A 98 14.54 -21.05 17.27
N ILE A 99 14.29 -19.86 16.71
CA ILE A 99 13.09 -19.05 16.96
C ILE A 99 12.10 -19.33 15.83
N PRO A 100 10.99 -20.05 16.09
CA PRO A 100 10.06 -20.44 15.05
C PRO A 100 9.45 -19.23 14.33
N GLY A 101 9.61 -19.18 13.01
CA GLY A 101 9.03 -18.16 12.16
C GLY A 101 9.77 -16.82 12.13
N ALA A 102 10.91 -16.66 12.81
CA ALA A 102 11.76 -15.49 12.66
C ALA A 102 12.40 -15.48 11.26
N LEU A 103 12.15 -14.43 10.51
CA LEU A 103 12.61 -14.27 9.13
C LEU A 103 13.87 -13.42 9.03
N LEU A 104 13.91 -12.31 9.77
CA LEU A 104 15.02 -11.35 9.76
C LEU A 104 15.43 -11.00 11.18
N ARG A 105 16.72 -10.67 11.35
CA ARG A 105 17.28 -10.15 12.61
C ARG A 105 17.74 -8.72 12.43
N GLY A 106 17.39 -7.84 13.37
CA GLY A 106 17.80 -6.43 13.36
C GLY A 106 18.27 -5.94 14.71
N VAL A 107 18.67 -4.69 14.72
CA VAL A 107 19.01 -3.91 15.92
C VAL A 107 18.08 -2.72 16.02
N ASP A 108 17.86 -2.22 17.23
CA ASP A 108 17.42 -0.84 17.40
C ASP A 108 18.53 -0.03 18.10
N VAL A 109 18.69 1.22 17.65
CA VAL A 109 19.82 2.06 18.02
C VAL A 109 19.42 3.51 18.25
N SER A 110 20.20 4.18 19.09
CA SER A 110 20.02 5.59 19.44
C SER A 110 21.39 6.26 19.64
N GLU A 111 21.42 7.47 20.20
CA GLU A 111 22.65 8.14 20.62
C GLU A 111 23.43 7.36 21.68
N HIS A 112 22.79 6.42 22.40
CA HIS A 112 23.44 5.62 23.45
C HIS A 112 24.50 4.66 22.89
N GLN A 113 24.38 4.20 21.65
CA GLN A 113 25.39 3.40 20.96
C GLN A 113 26.56 4.23 20.40
N GLY A 114 26.54 5.58 20.56
CA GLY A 114 27.57 6.48 20.05
C GLY A 114 27.66 6.43 18.52
N VAL A 115 28.89 6.55 18.01
CA VAL A 115 29.16 6.49 16.57
C VAL A 115 29.30 5.04 16.13
N ILE A 116 28.45 4.60 15.20
CA ILE A 116 28.39 3.24 14.68
C ILE A 116 29.18 3.16 13.36
N ASP A 117 29.99 2.13 13.18
CA ASP A 117 30.60 1.78 11.90
C ASP A 117 29.66 0.87 11.09
N TRP A 118 28.72 1.49 10.41
CA TRP A 118 27.70 0.79 9.61
C TRP A 118 28.26 -0.05 8.46
N ARG A 119 29.47 0.25 7.97
CA ARG A 119 30.16 -0.58 6.99
C ARG A 119 30.58 -1.92 7.61
N THR A 120 31.16 -1.86 8.80
CA THR A 120 31.52 -3.07 9.56
C THR A 120 30.26 -3.86 9.94
N VAL A 121 29.20 -3.20 10.39
CA VAL A 121 27.89 -3.83 10.65
C VAL A 121 27.40 -4.59 9.40
N LYS A 122 27.35 -3.94 8.24
CA LYS A 122 26.91 -4.56 6.98
C LYS A 122 27.77 -5.76 6.58
N ASN A 123 29.08 -5.59 6.64
CA ASN A 123 30.02 -6.64 6.22
C ASN A 123 30.03 -7.86 7.16
N SER A 124 29.65 -7.68 8.41
CA SER A 124 29.54 -8.78 9.37
C SER A 124 28.39 -9.76 9.02
N GLY A 125 27.39 -9.29 8.28
CA GLY A 125 26.17 -10.08 8.00
C GLY A 125 25.35 -10.40 9.27
N SER A 126 25.66 -9.70 10.38
CA SER A 126 25.04 -9.97 11.67
C SER A 126 23.61 -9.48 11.78
N ILE A 127 23.20 -8.51 10.96
CA ILE A 127 21.83 -7.98 10.95
C ILE A 127 21.32 -7.79 9.53
N ASP A 128 20.00 -7.85 9.39
CA ASP A 128 19.30 -7.61 8.14
C ASP A 128 18.72 -6.19 8.10
N TYR A 129 18.42 -5.56 9.26
CA TYR A 129 17.79 -4.25 9.34
C TYR A 129 18.14 -3.50 10.64
N ALA A 130 17.78 -2.22 10.68
CA ALA A 130 17.90 -1.37 11.87
C ALA A 130 16.61 -0.56 12.12
N ILE A 131 16.29 -0.29 13.40
CA ILE A 131 15.27 0.69 13.79
C ILE A 131 15.98 1.82 14.54
N ILE A 132 15.88 3.05 14.03
CA ILE A 132 16.72 4.18 14.47
C ILE A 132 15.88 5.15 15.29
N ARG A 133 16.29 5.47 16.51
CA ARG A 133 15.65 6.53 17.29
C ARG A 133 15.85 7.87 16.60
N CYS A 134 14.75 8.61 16.38
CA CYS A 134 14.85 9.97 15.88
C CYS A 134 14.88 11.01 17.00
N GLY A 135 14.33 10.70 18.16
CA GLY A 135 14.25 11.59 19.30
C GLY A 135 13.23 11.09 20.32
N PHE A 136 12.79 11.98 21.18
CA PHE A 136 11.82 11.72 22.23
C PHE A 136 10.89 12.92 22.42
N GLY A 137 9.65 12.67 22.84
CA GLY A 137 8.68 13.71 23.18
C GLY A 137 8.30 14.65 22.04
N SER A 138 7.75 15.79 22.38
CA SER A 138 7.18 16.80 21.48
C SER A 138 8.21 17.40 20.52
N ASN A 139 7.75 18.16 19.53
CA ASN A 139 8.58 18.68 18.43
C ASN A 139 9.52 19.82 18.85
N TYR A 140 10.49 19.52 19.69
CA TYR A 140 11.56 20.44 20.10
C TYR A 140 12.92 19.93 19.62
N SER A 141 13.77 20.82 19.12
CA SER A 141 15.06 20.45 18.55
C SER A 141 16.08 19.91 19.58
N ASN A 142 15.92 20.25 20.85
CA ASN A 142 16.73 19.71 21.93
C ASN A 142 16.34 18.28 22.34
N GLN A 143 15.25 17.76 21.77
CA GLN A 143 14.81 16.38 21.92
C GLN A 143 15.16 15.49 20.71
N ASP A 144 15.84 16.04 19.70
CA ASP A 144 16.37 15.28 18.57
C ASP A 144 17.48 14.32 19.07
N ASP A 145 17.47 13.07 18.61
CA ASP A 145 18.56 12.13 18.86
C ASP A 145 19.83 12.59 18.15
N LYS A 146 20.94 12.72 18.89
CA LYS A 146 22.20 13.29 18.38
C LYS A 146 22.86 12.44 17.28
N GLN A 147 22.57 11.15 17.22
CA GLN A 147 23.11 10.24 16.22
C GLN A 147 22.12 9.93 15.08
N PHE A 148 20.90 10.48 15.11
CA PHE A 148 19.85 10.17 14.12
C PHE A 148 20.35 10.30 12.68
N PHE A 149 20.89 11.47 12.31
CA PHE A 149 21.36 11.71 10.93
C PHE A 149 22.55 10.84 10.54
N ASN A 150 23.46 10.56 11.49
CA ASN A 150 24.59 9.67 11.26
C ASN A 150 24.13 8.23 11.02
N ASN A 151 23.19 7.75 11.81
CA ASN A 151 22.66 6.40 11.70
C ASN A 151 21.84 6.23 10.40
N VAL A 152 20.97 7.18 10.06
CA VAL A 152 20.24 7.19 8.79
C VAL A 152 21.20 7.16 7.60
N ARG A 153 22.21 8.05 7.59
CA ARG A 153 23.21 8.08 6.52
C ARG A 153 23.97 6.78 6.42
N GLY A 154 24.39 6.24 7.56
CA GLY A 154 25.09 4.97 7.61
C GLY A 154 24.29 3.81 7.03
N CYS A 155 22.99 3.73 7.33
CA CYS A 155 22.10 2.72 6.75
C CYS A 155 21.94 2.91 5.24
N LEU A 156 21.68 4.14 4.77
CA LEU A 156 21.54 4.44 3.34
C LEU A 156 22.82 4.11 2.56
N ASP A 157 23.98 4.57 3.02
CA ASP A 157 25.27 4.41 2.33
C ASP A 157 25.70 2.93 2.24
N ASN A 158 25.20 2.06 3.14
CA ASN A 158 25.51 0.64 3.18
C ASN A 158 24.35 -0.28 2.75
N GLY A 159 23.22 0.29 2.30
CA GLY A 159 22.06 -0.48 1.84
C GLY A 159 21.47 -1.37 2.94
N ILE A 160 21.39 -0.87 4.18
CA ILE A 160 20.75 -1.54 5.30
C ILE A 160 19.29 -1.06 5.36
N PRO A 161 18.29 -1.93 5.22
CA PRO A 161 16.88 -1.59 5.44
C PRO A 161 16.68 -1.01 6.83
N PHE A 162 15.86 0.05 6.95
CA PHE A 162 15.64 0.65 8.25
C PHE A 162 14.24 1.23 8.44
N GLY A 163 13.87 1.42 9.71
CA GLY A 163 12.73 2.17 10.21
C GLY A 163 13.14 3.16 11.28
N ILE A 164 12.15 3.86 11.81
CA ILE A 164 12.38 4.95 12.77
C ILE A 164 11.53 4.69 14.02
N TYR A 165 12.02 5.10 15.21
CA TYR A 165 11.17 5.17 16.38
C TYR A 165 11.34 6.49 17.14
N LEU A 166 10.30 6.87 17.86
CA LEU A 166 10.29 8.03 18.76
C LEU A 166 9.81 7.57 20.14
N TYR A 167 10.60 7.85 21.16
CA TYR A 167 10.25 7.62 22.55
C TYR A 167 9.15 8.61 22.99
N SER A 168 8.00 8.12 23.39
CA SER A 168 6.83 8.96 23.67
C SER A 168 6.76 9.43 25.11
N TYR A 169 6.52 10.72 25.29
CA TYR A 169 6.12 11.34 26.55
C TYR A 169 4.67 11.84 26.52
N ALA A 170 3.93 11.59 25.44
CA ALA A 170 2.61 12.17 25.26
C ALA A 170 1.64 11.81 26.38
N CYS A 171 1.03 12.81 26.99
CA CYS A 171 -0.09 12.66 27.91
C CYS A 171 -1.42 13.16 27.34
N SER A 172 -1.43 13.56 26.05
CA SER A 172 -2.62 14.01 25.33
C SER A 172 -2.47 13.76 23.82
N THR A 173 -3.60 13.78 23.11
CA THR A 173 -3.60 13.67 21.64
C THR A 173 -2.92 14.85 20.95
N SER A 174 -2.90 16.03 21.58
CA SER A 174 -2.16 17.20 21.07
C SER A 174 -0.65 16.95 21.11
N MET A 175 -0.14 16.44 22.22
CA MET A 175 1.27 16.08 22.36
C MET A 175 1.65 14.97 21.39
N ALA A 176 0.82 13.94 21.27
CA ALA A 176 1.06 12.85 20.30
C ALA A 176 1.15 13.34 18.85
N ARG A 177 0.33 14.33 18.46
CA ARG A 177 0.47 14.99 17.15
C ARG A 177 1.76 15.79 17.04
N SER A 178 2.18 16.47 18.11
CA SER A 178 3.48 17.16 18.16
C SER A 178 4.65 16.18 18.02
N GLU A 179 4.57 15.01 18.67
CA GLU A 179 5.56 13.93 18.52
C GLU A 179 5.60 13.38 17.08
N ALA A 180 4.44 13.20 16.43
CA ALA A 180 4.40 12.83 15.04
C ALA A 180 5.03 13.89 14.13
N GLN A 181 4.78 15.19 14.39
CA GLN A 181 5.42 16.29 13.68
C GLN A 181 6.94 16.36 13.95
N HIS A 182 7.41 15.97 15.14
CA HIS A 182 8.81 15.82 15.45
C HIS A 182 9.49 14.82 14.50
N VAL A 183 8.91 13.63 14.35
CA VAL A 183 9.38 12.62 13.39
C VAL A 183 9.39 13.17 11.97
N LEU A 184 8.26 13.73 11.51
CA LEU A 184 8.11 14.24 10.15
C LEU A 184 9.12 15.34 9.83
N ARG A 185 9.39 16.25 10.77
CA ARG A 185 10.44 17.29 10.64
C ARG A 185 11.83 16.69 10.44
N LEU A 186 12.16 15.63 11.18
CA LEU A 186 13.47 14.98 11.09
C LEU A 186 13.60 14.16 9.80
N LEU A 187 12.53 13.48 9.37
CA LEU A 187 12.51 12.78 8.10
C LEU A 187 12.70 13.75 6.93
N ASP A 188 12.01 14.89 6.94
CA ASP A 188 12.17 15.95 5.93
C ASP A 188 13.60 16.50 5.91
N LYS A 189 14.19 16.85 7.08
CA LYS A 189 15.59 17.29 7.19
C LYS A 189 16.59 16.23 6.69
N ALA A 190 16.29 14.95 6.83
CA ALA A 190 17.12 13.86 6.33
C ALA A 190 16.91 13.60 4.83
N GLY A 191 15.95 14.28 4.17
CA GLY A 191 15.59 14.05 2.77
C GLY A 191 14.90 12.72 2.53
N LEU A 192 14.24 12.17 3.55
CA LEU A 192 13.54 10.89 3.49
C LEU A 192 12.09 11.08 3.09
N SER A 193 11.63 10.24 2.19
CA SER A 193 10.22 10.10 1.80
C SER A 193 9.67 8.77 2.30
N PRO A 194 8.36 8.53 2.21
CA PRO A 194 7.79 7.21 2.53
C PRO A 194 8.43 6.05 1.77
N LEU A 195 8.98 6.30 0.57
CA LEU A 195 9.72 5.32 -0.23
C LEU A 195 11.10 4.97 0.34
N SER A 196 11.63 5.81 1.24
CA SER A 196 12.96 5.63 1.81
C SER A 196 12.97 4.66 2.99
N LEU A 197 11.81 4.44 3.65
CA LEU A 197 11.71 3.57 4.81
C LEU A 197 11.22 2.18 4.41
N ASN A 198 11.92 1.16 4.86
CA ASN A 198 11.52 -0.24 4.70
C ASN A 198 10.63 -0.72 5.86
N TYR A 199 10.80 -0.14 7.04
CA TYR A 199 10.05 -0.44 8.25
C TYR A 199 9.18 0.75 8.66
N PRO A 200 8.14 0.52 9.49
CA PRO A 200 7.30 1.58 10.02
C PRO A 200 8.05 2.65 10.83
N VAL A 201 7.35 3.75 11.04
CA VAL A 201 7.64 4.71 12.13
C VAL A 201 6.94 4.19 13.38
N TYR A 202 7.71 3.83 14.39
CA TYR A 202 7.18 3.28 15.64
C TYR A 202 7.01 4.34 16.70
N LEU A 203 5.84 4.35 17.34
CA LEU A 203 5.61 5.04 18.61
C LEU A 203 6.05 4.11 19.73
N ASP A 204 7.05 4.52 20.48
CA ASP A 204 7.61 3.77 21.60
C ASP A 204 6.88 4.16 22.91
N LEU A 205 6.05 3.24 23.41
CA LEU A 205 5.20 3.41 24.57
C LEU A 205 5.74 2.59 25.74
N GLU A 206 6.60 3.20 26.56
CA GLU A 206 7.17 2.55 27.74
C GLU A 206 7.27 3.46 28.97
N GLN A 207 6.93 4.74 28.85
CA GLN A 207 6.97 5.69 29.95
C GLN A 207 5.95 5.31 31.03
N GLN A 208 6.42 5.17 32.28
CA GLN A 208 5.59 4.78 33.42
C GLN A 208 5.86 5.66 34.63
N ASP A 209 4.90 5.69 35.54
CA ASP A 209 5.04 6.33 36.84
C ASP A 209 5.83 5.45 37.83
N LYS A 210 6.11 6.00 39.03
CA LYS A 210 6.83 5.27 40.08
C LYS A 210 6.12 3.98 40.57
N SER A 211 4.88 3.76 40.18
CA SER A 211 4.14 2.52 40.50
C SER A 211 4.14 1.53 39.34
N GLY A 212 4.88 1.80 38.26
CA GLY A 212 4.96 0.95 37.07
C GLY A 212 3.75 1.02 36.17
N LYS A 213 2.89 2.07 36.29
CA LYS A 213 1.72 2.27 35.45
C LYS A 213 2.00 3.24 34.31
N PRO A 214 1.36 3.07 33.15
CA PRO A 214 1.50 3.98 32.04
C PRO A 214 1.29 5.44 32.43
N SER A 215 2.23 6.30 32.03
CA SER A 215 2.15 7.73 32.24
C SER A 215 2.71 8.49 31.03
N GLY A 216 2.43 9.79 30.97
CA GLY A 216 3.10 10.72 30.07
C GLY A 216 3.71 11.85 30.88
N ILE A 217 4.55 12.67 30.26
CA ILE A 217 5.19 13.83 30.88
C ILE A 217 4.61 15.09 30.22
N ASN A 218 3.95 15.93 31.01
CA ASN A 218 3.42 17.22 30.49
C ASN A 218 4.54 18.27 30.33
N ASP A 219 4.20 19.43 29.74
CA ASP A 219 5.13 20.52 29.49
C ASP A 219 5.77 21.13 30.77
N LYS A 220 5.24 20.77 31.94
CA LYS A 220 5.79 21.16 33.24
C LYS A 220 6.69 20.07 33.87
N GLY A 221 6.99 19.01 33.13
CA GLY A 221 7.79 17.88 33.62
C GLY A 221 7.03 16.98 34.64
N GLN A 222 5.70 17.06 34.70
CA GLN A 222 4.91 16.27 35.65
C GLN A 222 4.44 14.99 34.99
N SER A 223 4.56 13.86 35.73
CA SER A 223 4.00 12.57 35.32
C SER A 223 2.47 12.59 35.42
N ILE A 224 1.81 12.26 34.34
CA ILE A 224 0.36 12.20 34.19
C ILE A 224 -0.04 10.74 33.90
N ALA A 225 -0.78 10.13 34.81
CA ALA A 225 -1.26 8.76 34.64
C ALA A 225 -2.20 8.63 33.42
N LEU A 226 -2.03 7.56 32.66
CA LEU A 226 -2.78 7.30 31.44
C LEU A 226 -3.72 6.10 31.60
N SER A 227 -4.98 6.26 31.20
CA SER A 227 -5.91 5.16 31.07
C SER A 227 -5.71 4.43 29.73
N ASN A 228 -6.23 3.20 29.62
CA ASN A 228 -6.19 2.44 28.37
C ASN A 228 -6.86 3.20 27.20
N SER A 229 -7.93 3.96 27.49
CA SER A 229 -8.57 4.81 26.48
C SER A 229 -7.66 5.96 26.04
N ALA A 230 -7.01 6.64 26.99
CA ALA A 230 -6.08 7.73 26.66
C ALA A 230 -4.89 7.23 25.84
N LEU A 231 -4.35 6.07 26.15
CA LEU A 231 -3.30 5.42 25.37
C LEU A 231 -3.76 5.12 23.94
N ALA A 232 -4.98 4.61 23.77
CA ALA A 232 -5.54 4.36 22.44
C ALA A 232 -5.70 5.64 21.62
N ASP A 233 -6.18 6.73 22.25
CA ASP A 233 -6.35 8.03 21.59
C ASP A 233 -5.01 8.68 21.22
N ILE A 234 -4.00 8.61 22.09
CA ILE A 234 -2.63 9.07 21.87
C ILE A 234 -2.01 8.31 20.69
N THR A 235 -2.07 6.98 20.73
CA THR A 235 -1.53 6.13 19.67
C THR A 235 -2.21 6.44 18.33
N ALA A 236 -3.54 6.55 18.32
CA ALA A 236 -4.28 6.88 17.10
C ALA A 236 -3.91 8.27 16.56
N ALA A 237 -3.71 9.24 17.44
CA ALA A 237 -3.32 10.60 17.03
C ALA A 237 -1.92 10.65 16.41
N PHE A 238 -0.96 9.93 16.97
CA PHE A 238 0.40 9.82 16.39
C PHE A 238 0.37 9.06 15.07
N CYS A 239 -0.10 7.83 15.08
CA CYS A 239 -0.05 6.94 13.92
C CYS A 239 -0.81 7.51 12.72
N SER A 240 -2.03 8.03 12.92
CA SER A 240 -2.79 8.64 11.81
C SER A 240 -2.14 9.90 11.25
N THR A 241 -1.41 10.68 12.07
CA THR A 241 -0.66 11.84 11.57
C THR A 241 0.50 11.42 10.67
N VAL A 242 1.22 10.37 11.05
CA VAL A 242 2.31 9.78 10.26
C VAL A 242 1.79 9.15 8.97
N GLU A 243 0.69 8.39 9.06
CA GLU A 243 0.05 7.71 7.92
C GLU A 243 -0.54 8.69 6.91
N ALA A 244 -1.03 9.87 7.35
CA ALA A 244 -1.56 10.91 6.46
C ALA A 244 -0.52 11.45 5.46
N ILE A 245 0.78 11.31 5.78
CA ILE A 245 1.89 11.69 4.89
C ILE A 245 2.38 10.49 4.05
N GLY A 246 1.85 9.29 4.30
CA GLY A 246 2.16 8.06 3.56
C GLY A 246 3.22 7.17 4.20
N TYR A 247 3.68 7.44 5.42
CA TYR A 247 4.54 6.52 6.15
C TYR A 247 3.71 5.41 6.82
N ALA A 248 4.24 4.20 6.87
CA ALA A 248 3.66 3.14 7.69
C ALA A 248 3.90 3.43 9.17
N ALA A 249 2.94 3.07 10.03
CA ALA A 249 3.04 3.26 11.47
C ALA A 249 3.11 1.93 12.23
N GLY A 250 3.74 1.96 13.41
CA GLY A 250 3.84 0.84 14.33
C GLY A 250 3.84 1.30 15.77
N VAL A 251 3.74 0.36 16.70
CA VAL A 251 3.75 0.60 18.14
C VAL A 251 4.69 -0.39 18.81
N TYR A 252 5.59 0.14 19.62
CA TYR A 252 6.45 -0.65 20.50
C TYR A 252 5.97 -0.54 21.94
N ALA A 253 5.96 -1.67 22.63
CA ALA A 253 5.78 -1.77 24.06
C ALA A 253 6.24 -3.14 24.57
N ASN A 254 6.44 -3.29 25.88
CA ASN A 254 6.71 -4.58 26.49
C ASN A 254 5.45 -5.46 26.62
N THR A 255 5.63 -6.74 26.97
CA THR A 255 4.55 -7.71 27.12
C THR A 255 3.50 -7.31 28.16
N ASN A 256 3.91 -6.66 29.26
CA ASN A 256 2.98 -6.18 30.29
C ASN A 256 2.04 -5.11 29.73
N TRP A 257 2.58 -4.16 28.95
CA TRP A 257 1.77 -3.12 28.32
C TRP A 257 0.79 -3.71 27.30
N TRP A 258 1.26 -4.59 26.44
CA TRP A 258 0.43 -5.25 25.44
C TRP A 258 -0.69 -6.11 26.06
N THR A 259 -0.42 -6.72 27.22
CA THR A 259 -1.41 -7.58 27.91
C THR A 259 -2.43 -6.77 28.71
N ASN A 260 -2.01 -5.70 29.38
CA ASN A 260 -2.83 -5.04 30.40
C ASN A 260 -3.32 -3.65 30.00
N PHE A 261 -2.63 -2.94 29.10
CA PHE A 261 -2.90 -1.54 28.81
C PHE A 261 -3.24 -1.27 27.34
N LEU A 262 -2.56 -1.91 26.39
CA LEU A 262 -2.78 -1.73 24.96
C LEU A 262 -3.76 -2.79 24.40
N THR A 263 -4.89 -2.97 25.08
CA THR A 263 -5.81 -4.11 24.86
C THR A 263 -6.89 -3.87 23.80
N GLY A 264 -7.04 -2.64 23.30
CA GLY A 264 -8.07 -2.28 22.33
C GLY A 264 -7.81 -2.78 20.92
N SER A 265 -8.89 -3.05 20.15
CA SER A 265 -8.78 -3.47 18.73
C SER A 265 -8.15 -2.42 17.81
N THR A 266 -8.08 -1.16 18.26
CA THR A 266 -7.44 -0.07 17.50
C THR A 266 -5.98 -0.38 17.16
N TYR A 267 -5.27 -1.10 18.04
CA TYR A 267 -3.86 -1.46 17.83
C TYR A 267 -3.63 -2.53 16.75
N ASN A 268 -4.68 -3.18 16.26
CA ASN A 268 -4.56 -4.16 15.17
C ASN A 268 -4.24 -3.50 13.81
N LYS A 269 -4.45 -2.18 13.72
CA LYS A 269 -4.19 -1.38 12.50
C LYS A 269 -2.70 -1.20 12.23
N TRP A 270 -1.85 -1.30 13.25
CA TRP A 270 -0.44 -0.96 13.18
C TRP A 270 0.45 -2.16 13.48
N SER A 271 1.71 -2.06 13.03
CA SER A 271 2.71 -3.08 13.36
C SER A 271 2.96 -3.12 14.86
N LYS A 272 2.98 -4.34 15.42
CA LYS A 272 3.23 -4.57 16.84
C LYS A 272 4.65 -5.05 17.05
N TRP A 273 5.42 -4.24 17.75
CA TRP A 273 6.77 -4.57 18.20
C TRP A 273 6.74 -4.82 19.70
N VAL A 274 6.95 -6.07 20.09
CA VAL A 274 6.85 -6.52 21.48
C VAL A 274 8.25 -6.65 22.07
N ALA A 275 8.48 -6.04 23.24
CA ALA A 275 9.70 -6.24 24.01
C ALA A 275 9.50 -7.28 25.11
N GLN A 276 10.38 -8.24 25.12
CA GLN A 276 10.53 -9.21 26.21
C GLN A 276 11.93 -9.81 26.15
N TYR A 277 12.77 -9.52 27.12
CA TYR A 277 14.11 -10.09 27.21
C TYR A 277 14.02 -11.51 27.72
N ASN A 278 13.95 -12.46 26.80
CA ASN A 278 13.73 -13.87 27.10
C ASN A 278 14.24 -14.74 25.95
N THR A 279 14.27 -16.05 26.15
CA THR A 279 14.57 -17.04 25.11
C THR A 279 13.41 -17.26 24.15
N VAL A 280 12.19 -16.91 24.55
CA VAL A 280 10.97 -16.97 23.74
C VAL A 280 10.07 -15.78 24.07
N CYS A 281 9.32 -15.27 23.09
CA CYS A 281 8.28 -14.30 23.35
C CYS A 281 7.02 -15.01 23.85
N THR A 282 6.60 -14.71 25.09
CA THR A 282 5.43 -15.34 25.71
C THR A 282 4.13 -14.55 25.52
N TYR A 283 4.19 -13.41 24.81
CA TYR A 283 2.97 -12.67 24.47
C TYR A 283 2.05 -13.51 23.61
N SER A 284 0.83 -13.75 24.09
CA SER A 284 -0.14 -14.63 23.43
C SER A 284 -0.90 -13.98 22.25
N GLY A 285 -0.79 -12.64 22.09
CA GLY A 285 -1.41 -11.92 20.98
C GLY A 285 -0.57 -11.94 19.72
N ILE A 286 -1.13 -11.42 18.61
CA ILE A 286 -0.40 -11.26 17.35
C ILE A 286 0.64 -10.15 17.51
N TYR A 287 1.88 -10.43 17.12
CA TYR A 287 2.98 -9.47 17.01
C TYR A 287 3.80 -9.71 15.75
N ASP A 288 4.46 -8.68 15.27
CA ASP A 288 5.19 -8.67 14.01
C ASP A 288 6.70 -8.65 14.23
N MET A 289 7.14 -8.01 15.32
CA MET A 289 8.53 -7.95 15.75
C MET A 289 8.65 -8.24 17.24
N TRP A 290 9.79 -8.82 17.63
CA TRP A 290 10.13 -9.10 19.01
C TRP A 290 11.53 -8.60 19.34
N GLN A 291 11.66 -7.71 20.34
CA GLN A 291 12.93 -7.32 20.94
C GLN A 291 13.29 -8.33 22.04
N ALA A 292 14.33 -9.10 21.78
CA ALA A 292 14.63 -10.31 22.56
C ALA A 292 15.71 -10.09 23.62
N SER A 293 16.54 -9.06 23.50
CA SER A 293 17.64 -8.78 24.41
C SER A 293 18.15 -7.35 24.22
N SER A 294 18.69 -6.76 25.28
CA SER A 294 19.46 -5.50 25.28
C SER A 294 20.97 -5.70 25.43
N LYS A 295 21.44 -6.94 25.47
CA LYS A 295 22.85 -7.29 25.81
C LYS A 295 23.63 -7.94 24.66
N ALA A 296 23.12 -7.82 23.42
CA ALA A 296 23.82 -8.42 22.28
C ALA A 296 25.03 -7.60 21.85
N GLN A 297 25.96 -8.27 21.17
CA GLN A 297 27.15 -7.65 20.58
C GLN A 297 27.06 -7.76 19.06
N VAL A 298 27.23 -6.65 18.35
CA VAL A 298 27.24 -6.59 16.88
C VAL A 298 28.52 -5.91 16.42
N PRO A 299 29.32 -6.53 15.55
CA PRO A 299 30.54 -5.91 15.02
C PRO A 299 30.23 -4.55 14.37
N GLY A 300 30.96 -3.50 14.78
CA GLY A 300 30.73 -2.13 14.31
C GLY A 300 29.86 -1.28 15.25
N ILE A 301 29.20 -1.88 16.24
CA ILE A 301 28.47 -1.18 17.30
C ILE A 301 29.26 -1.29 18.61
N GLY A 302 29.49 -0.16 19.25
CA GLY A 302 30.17 -0.14 20.54
C GLY A 302 29.24 -0.52 21.69
N GLY A 303 29.71 -1.43 22.58
CA GLY A 303 28.91 -1.86 23.73
C GLY A 303 27.75 -2.78 23.39
N ASN A 304 26.75 -2.80 24.28
CA ASN A 304 25.54 -3.59 24.11
C ASN A 304 24.56 -2.92 23.17
N VAL A 305 23.79 -3.75 22.43
CA VAL A 305 22.75 -3.29 21.52
C VAL A 305 21.55 -4.23 21.61
N ASP A 306 20.37 -3.64 21.40
CA ASP A 306 19.10 -4.36 21.36
C ASP A 306 19.01 -5.24 20.11
N ILE A 307 18.57 -6.50 20.28
CA ILE A 307 18.36 -7.45 19.19
C ILE A 307 16.86 -7.69 18.98
N ASN A 308 16.49 -7.62 17.72
CA ASN A 308 15.11 -7.75 17.27
C ASN A 308 14.96 -8.85 16.23
N PHE A 309 13.82 -9.53 16.24
CA PHE A 309 13.42 -10.49 15.22
C PHE A 309 12.13 -10.04 14.53
N ASP A 310 12.14 -10.04 13.20
CA ASP A 310 11.00 -9.75 12.35
C ASP A 310 10.40 -11.06 11.83
N PHE A 311 9.09 -11.22 12.01
CA PHE A 311 8.33 -12.43 11.66
C PHE A 311 7.50 -12.26 10.38
N LEU A 312 7.45 -11.07 9.81
CA LEU A 312 6.73 -10.77 8.58
C LEU A 312 7.64 -10.57 7.37
N GLY A 313 8.96 -10.42 7.61
CA GLY A 313 9.92 -10.10 6.57
C GLY A 313 9.76 -8.67 6.03
N ILE A 314 9.30 -7.73 6.88
CA ILE A 314 8.97 -6.34 6.49
C ILE A 314 10.14 -5.69 5.74
N GLY A 315 11.37 -5.95 6.15
CA GLY A 315 12.60 -5.43 5.53
C GLY A 315 12.93 -5.97 4.14
N GLY A 316 12.07 -6.82 3.55
CA GLY A 316 12.23 -7.28 2.17
C GLY A 316 12.29 -8.80 1.96
N ASN A 317 12.14 -9.62 2.99
CA ASN A 317 12.10 -11.08 2.85
C ASN A 317 10.67 -11.62 2.87
N HIS A 318 9.80 -11.03 2.05
CA HIS A 318 8.44 -11.48 1.83
C HIS A 318 8.15 -11.61 0.33
N VAL A 319 7.11 -12.37 -0.02
CA VAL A 319 6.72 -12.62 -1.41
C VAL A 319 5.98 -11.44 -2.06
N TRP A 320 5.63 -10.41 -1.29
CA TRP A 320 4.88 -9.25 -1.77
C TRP A 320 5.80 -8.05 -1.98
N SER A 321 5.66 -7.38 -3.11
CA SER A 321 6.35 -6.12 -3.41
C SER A 321 5.35 -4.99 -3.51
N ARG A 322 5.51 -3.95 -2.69
CA ARG A 322 4.68 -2.76 -2.79
C ARG A 322 5.26 -1.82 -3.86
N ILE A 323 4.46 -1.50 -4.88
CA ILE A 323 4.82 -0.62 -5.98
C ILE A 323 3.99 0.66 -5.86
N PHE A 324 4.66 1.77 -5.57
CA PHE A 324 4.02 3.07 -5.44
C PHE A 324 5.01 4.21 -5.73
N GLY A 325 4.51 5.42 -5.86
CA GLY A 325 5.25 6.65 -6.01
C GLY A 325 4.71 7.75 -5.09
N GLN A 326 5.14 8.98 -5.29
CA GLN A 326 4.66 10.11 -4.51
C GLN A 326 3.20 10.46 -4.83
N ASP A 327 2.78 10.19 -6.07
CA ASP A 327 1.40 10.36 -6.54
C ASP A 327 0.98 9.19 -7.45
N GLN A 328 -0.24 9.22 -7.97
CA GLN A 328 -0.78 8.19 -8.86
C GLN A 328 0.00 8.07 -10.19
N LEU A 329 0.58 9.15 -10.70
CA LEU A 329 1.37 9.12 -11.94
C LEU A 329 2.76 8.53 -11.71
N ASP A 330 3.36 8.80 -10.56
CA ASP A 330 4.60 8.15 -10.14
C ASP A 330 4.39 6.65 -9.88
N THR A 331 3.25 6.27 -9.27
CA THR A 331 2.85 4.86 -9.12
C THR A 331 2.70 4.18 -10.49
N MET A 332 1.96 4.78 -11.41
CA MET A 332 1.80 4.30 -12.79
C MET A 332 3.16 4.11 -13.48
N ARG A 333 4.07 5.10 -13.36
CA ARG A 333 5.43 5.00 -13.92
C ARG A 333 6.20 3.82 -13.32
N SER A 334 6.15 3.63 -12.01
CA SER A 334 6.82 2.52 -11.31
C SER A 334 6.27 1.15 -11.75
N ILE A 335 4.95 1.04 -11.94
CA ILE A 335 4.30 -0.17 -12.47
C ILE A 335 4.77 -0.44 -13.90
N ALA A 336 4.79 0.59 -14.76
CA ALA A 336 5.26 0.44 -16.14
C ALA A 336 6.74 0.02 -16.21
N GLN A 337 7.61 0.59 -15.38
CA GLN A 337 9.03 0.21 -15.28
C GLN A 337 9.22 -1.23 -14.78
N THR A 338 8.35 -1.69 -13.87
CA THR A 338 8.37 -3.08 -13.38
C THR A 338 7.99 -4.06 -14.48
N GLY A 339 7.05 -3.71 -15.34
CA GLY A 339 6.53 -4.59 -16.38
C GLY A 339 7.31 -4.58 -17.68
N TRP A 340 7.88 -3.44 -18.07
CA TRP A 340 8.45 -3.26 -19.40
C TRP A 340 9.83 -2.59 -19.34
N SER A 341 10.84 -3.28 -19.81
CA SER A 341 12.17 -2.68 -20.05
C SER A 341 12.21 -1.85 -21.33
N SER A 342 11.38 -2.20 -22.33
CA SER A 342 11.14 -1.47 -23.58
C SER A 342 9.75 -1.80 -24.11
N SER A 343 9.16 -0.90 -24.89
CA SER A 343 7.91 -1.14 -25.59
C SER A 343 7.80 -0.21 -26.79
N SER A 344 7.62 -0.77 -28.00
CA SER A 344 7.42 0.03 -29.22
C SER A 344 6.09 0.79 -29.23
N THR A 345 5.14 0.38 -28.40
CA THR A 345 3.78 0.94 -28.32
C THR A 345 3.43 1.28 -26.88
N VAL A 346 2.63 2.31 -26.67
CA VAL A 346 1.99 2.65 -25.39
C VAL A 346 0.53 3.02 -25.62
N VAL A 347 -0.32 2.75 -24.63
CA VAL A 347 -1.67 3.31 -24.57
C VAL A 347 -1.65 4.48 -23.59
N VAL A 348 -2.19 5.62 -24.00
CA VAL A 348 -2.27 6.84 -23.18
C VAL A 348 -3.73 7.20 -22.96
N ALA A 349 -4.13 7.32 -21.68
CA ALA A 349 -5.48 7.69 -21.27
C ALA A 349 -5.46 8.88 -20.31
N THR A 350 -6.60 9.54 -20.11
CA THR A 350 -6.71 10.60 -19.10
C THR A 350 -6.72 10.03 -17.69
N GLN A 351 -6.06 10.72 -16.76
CA GLN A 351 -6.18 10.41 -15.34
C GLN A 351 -7.49 10.92 -14.71
N ASN A 352 -8.23 11.81 -15.39
CA ASN A 352 -9.38 12.50 -14.80
C ASN A 352 -10.66 11.67 -14.83
N THR A 353 -10.71 10.60 -15.64
CA THR A 353 -11.82 9.66 -15.74
C THR A 353 -11.28 8.25 -15.99
N TYR A 354 -12.08 7.24 -15.67
CA TYR A 354 -11.64 5.83 -15.75
C TYR A 354 -12.13 5.12 -17.03
N TRP A 355 -13.19 5.57 -17.67
CA TRP A 355 -13.89 4.82 -18.73
C TRP A 355 -12.99 4.43 -19.90
N ASP A 356 -12.30 5.41 -20.47
CA ASP A 356 -11.45 5.21 -21.66
C ASP A 356 -10.28 4.26 -21.33
N ALA A 357 -9.66 4.43 -20.16
CA ALA A 357 -8.55 3.59 -19.72
C ALA A 357 -8.96 2.14 -19.40
N LEU A 358 -10.14 1.94 -18.78
CA LEU A 358 -10.67 0.61 -18.46
C LEU A 358 -10.85 -0.23 -19.72
N THR A 359 -11.48 0.36 -20.73
CA THR A 359 -11.80 -0.34 -21.99
C THR A 359 -10.57 -0.59 -22.85
N ALA A 360 -9.46 0.12 -22.58
CA ALA A 360 -8.20 0.00 -23.33
C ALA A 360 -7.38 -1.25 -23.00
N SER A 361 -7.75 -2.02 -21.96
CA SER A 361 -6.95 -3.18 -21.53
C SER A 361 -6.72 -4.20 -22.63
N ALA A 362 -7.73 -4.52 -23.44
CA ALA A 362 -7.60 -5.45 -24.56
C ALA A 362 -6.68 -4.89 -25.67
N LEU A 363 -6.78 -3.58 -25.97
CA LEU A 363 -5.92 -2.91 -26.93
C LEU A 363 -4.45 -2.91 -26.49
N ALA A 364 -4.20 -2.65 -25.20
CA ALA A 364 -2.86 -2.77 -24.62
C ALA A 364 -2.32 -4.21 -24.71
N GLY A 365 -3.20 -5.21 -24.50
CA GLY A 365 -2.87 -6.62 -24.67
C GLY A 365 -2.52 -7.03 -26.11
N ILE A 366 -3.14 -6.40 -27.12
CA ILE A 366 -2.76 -6.61 -28.55
C ILE A 366 -1.30 -6.25 -28.77
N HIS A 367 -0.83 -5.16 -28.18
CA HIS A 367 0.50 -4.60 -28.40
C HIS A 367 1.52 -4.98 -27.33
N ASP A 368 1.13 -5.79 -26.33
CA ASP A 368 1.96 -6.11 -25.15
C ASP A 368 2.59 -4.86 -24.51
N CYS A 369 1.77 -3.83 -24.27
CA CYS A 369 2.24 -2.52 -23.86
C CYS A 369 1.56 -2.01 -22.58
N PRO A 370 2.18 -1.06 -21.85
CA PRO A 370 1.56 -0.46 -20.67
C PRO A 370 0.44 0.51 -21.03
N ILE A 371 -0.48 0.70 -20.07
CA ILE A 371 -1.47 1.78 -20.06
C ILE A 371 -0.90 2.90 -19.20
N LEU A 372 -0.72 4.07 -19.79
CA LEU A 372 -0.16 5.27 -19.18
C LEU A 372 -1.26 6.31 -18.97
N LEU A 373 -1.22 7.01 -17.85
CA LEU A 373 -2.17 8.07 -17.52
C LEU A 373 -1.54 9.45 -17.68
N THR A 374 -2.31 10.42 -18.14
CA THR A 374 -1.86 11.81 -18.27
C THR A 374 -2.96 12.81 -17.91
N SER A 375 -2.58 14.07 -17.67
CA SER A 375 -3.53 15.16 -17.52
C SER A 375 -4.33 15.39 -18.82
N SER A 376 -5.56 15.89 -18.70
CA SER A 376 -6.38 16.22 -19.87
C SER A 376 -5.82 17.35 -20.71
N SER A 377 -5.10 18.31 -20.12
CA SER A 377 -4.62 19.51 -20.81
C SER A 377 -3.18 19.46 -21.29
N SER A 378 -2.36 18.58 -20.71
CA SER A 378 -0.92 18.49 -21.00
C SER A 378 -0.38 17.09 -20.71
N LEU A 379 0.67 16.70 -21.43
CA LEU A 379 1.39 15.46 -21.17
C LEU A 379 2.13 15.58 -19.84
N SER A 380 1.76 14.73 -18.88
CA SER A 380 2.39 14.70 -17.54
C SER A 380 3.87 14.33 -17.64
N THR A 381 4.69 14.90 -16.75
CA THR A 381 6.13 14.68 -16.73
C THR A 381 6.50 13.20 -16.59
N GLN A 382 5.79 12.48 -15.74
CA GLN A 382 5.96 11.04 -15.53
C GLN A 382 5.67 10.26 -16.81
N THR A 383 4.57 10.59 -17.50
CA THR A 383 4.17 9.94 -18.75
C THR A 383 5.13 10.25 -19.87
N LYS A 384 5.58 11.49 -19.97
CA LYS A 384 6.65 11.89 -20.90
C LYS A 384 7.92 11.08 -20.66
N SER A 385 8.35 10.99 -19.41
CA SER A 385 9.57 10.25 -19.02
C SER A 385 9.48 8.78 -19.39
N ILE A 386 8.37 8.09 -19.07
CA ILE A 386 8.24 6.65 -19.32
C ILE A 386 8.10 6.33 -20.81
N ILE A 387 7.42 7.17 -21.62
CA ILE A 387 7.35 7.00 -23.07
C ILE A 387 8.77 7.02 -23.68
N SER A 388 9.58 8.01 -23.29
CA SER A 388 10.98 8.12 -23.76
C SER A 388 11.83 6.95 -23.27
N GLN A 389 11.71 6.54 -22.01
CA GLN A 389 12.47 5.44 -21.42
C GLN A 389 12.16 4.10 -22.10
N LEU A 390 10.89 3.83 -22.43
CA LEU A 390 10.47 2.62 -23.11
C LEU A 390 10.89 2.59 -24.61
N GLY A 391 11.26 3.73 -25.18
CA GLY A 391 11.57 3.85 -26.60
C GLY A 391 10.33 3.69 -27.49
N ALA A 392 9.16 4.11 -27.01
CA ALA A 392 7.92 3.93 -27.74
C ALA A 392 7.89 4.77 -29.02
N THR A 393 7.55 4.12 -30.14
CA THR A 393 7.42 4.76 -31.45
C THR A 393 5.97 5.00 -31.87
N THR A 394 5.03 4.32 -31.22
CA THR A 394 3.57 4.44 -31.43
C THR A 394 2.84 4.68 -30.11
N ALA A 395 1.95 5.64 -30.08
CA ALA A 395 1.05 5.88 -28.95
C ALA A 395 -0.42 5.81 -29.41
N TYR A 396 -1.20 4.96 -28.76
CA TYR A 396 -2.65 4.99 -28.85
C TYR A 396 -3.20 5.92 -27.77
N VAL A 397 -3.78 7.05 -28.19
CA VAL A 397 -4.45 7.99 -27.28
C VAL A 397 -5.93 7.64 -27.22
N VAL A 398 -6.37 7.09 -26.10
CA VAL A 398 -7.78 6.69 -25.91
C VAL A 398 -8.58 7.81 -25.25
N GLY A 399 -9.69 8.18 -25.89
CA GLY A 399 -10.52 9.33 -25.53
C GLY A 399 -10.39 10.50 -26.47
N GLY A 400 -11.50 11.23 -26.62
CA GLY A 400 -11.62 12.38 -27.51
C GLY A 400 -10.89 13.63 -26.99
N PRO A 401 -10.89 14.74 -27.78
CA PRO A 401 -10.19 15.99 -27.42
C PRO A 401 -10.67 16.64 -26.12
N ILE A 402 -11.86 16.27 -25.64
CA ILE A 402 -12.38 16.70 -24.31
C ILE A 402 -11.69 15.92 -23.18
N ALA A 403 -11.42 14.65 -23.37
CA ALA A 403 -10.74 13.82 -22.40
C ALA A 403 -9.23 14.12 -22.35
N ILE A 404 -8.61 14.24 -23.52
CA ILE A 404 -7.19 14.59 -23.69
C ILE A 404 -7.08 15.60 -24.82
N ALA A 405 -6.66 16.82 -24.54
CA ALA A 405 -6.53 17.90 -25.52
C ALA A 405 -5.62 17.50 -26.70
N SER A 406 -5.95 17.96 -27.92
CA SER A 406 -5.18 17.61 -29.11
C SER A 406 -3.71 18.07 -29.05
N ALA A 407 -3.40 19.09 -28.25
CA ALA A 407 -2.02 19.54 -28.02
C ALA A 407 -1.14 18.46 -27.38
N VAL A 408 -1.73 17.50 -26.66
CA VAL A 408 -0.99 16.38 -26.04
C VAL A 408 -0.40 15.45 -27.11
N ASP A 409 -1.03 15.32 -28.27
CA ASP A 409 -0.53 14.50 -29.37
C ASP A 409 0.84 14.98 -29.84
N GLU A 410 1.01 16.30 -29.99
CA GLU A 410 2.30 16.91 -30.38
C GLU A 410 3.31 16.78 -29.22
N GLN A 411 2.89 16.88 -27.98
CA GLN A 411 3.78 16.66 -26.83
C GLN A 411 4.27 15.20 -26.76
N ILE A 412 3.43 14.22 -27.13
CA ILE A 412 3.82 12.82 -27.26
C ILE A 412 4.84 12.65 -28.41
N LYS A 413 4.59 13.24 -29.57
CA LYS A 413 5.54 13.18 -30.71
C LYS A 413 6.90 13.76 -30.31
N ASN A 414 6.94 14.81 -29.54
CA ASN A 414 8.16 15.45 -29.04
C ASN A 414 8.96 14.57 -28.04
N THR A 415 8.43 13.42 -27.60
CA THR A 415 9.19 12.42 -26.82
C THR A 415 10.04 11.48 -27.70
N GLY A 416 9.92 11.55 -29.01
CA GLY A 416 10.46 10.59 -29.97
C GLY A 416 9.41 9.57 -30.46
N CYS A 417 8.18 9.60 -29.93
CA CYS A 417 7.08 8.75 -30.35
C CYS A 417 6.42 9.32 -31.63
N GLY A 418 6.93 8.92 -32.80
CA GLY A 418 6.56 9.53 -34.07
C GLY A 418 5.13 9.30 -34.56
N LYS A 419 4.44 8.25 -34.07
CA LYS A 419 3.08 7.89 -34.49
C LYS A 419 2.10 8.00 -33.34
N VAL A 420 1.10 8.88 -33.48
CA VAL A 420 0.01 9.02 -32.51
C VAL A 420 -1.32 8.65 -33.19
N ILE A 421 -2.05 7.71 -32.58
CA ILE A 421 -3.33 7.21 -33.10
C ILE A 421 -4.39 7.49 -32.04
N ARG A 422 -5.39 8.32 -32.38
CA ARG A 422 -6.53 8.54 -31.48
C ARG A 422 -7.62 7.50 -31.72
N VAL A 423 -8.15 6.96 -30.59
CA VAL A 423 -9.26 6.01 -30.58
C VAL A 423 -10.32 6.55 -29.61
N TYR A 424 -11.46 6.97 -30.14
CA TYR A 424 -12.55 7.54 -29.34
C TYR A 424 -13.89 7.51 -30.08
N GLY A 425 -14.97 7.67 -29.34
CA GLY A 425 -16.33 7.93 -29.82
C GLY A 425 -16.90 9.19 -29.19
N ASP A 426 -18.18 9.45 -29.41
CA ASP A 426 -18.86 10.66 -28.92
C ASP A 426 -19.06 10.64 -27.39
N ASP A 427 -19.09 9.46 -26.80
CA ASP A 427 -19.23 9.19 -25.37
C ASP A 427 -18.31 8.03 -24.94
N GLN A 428 -18.36 7.65 -23.65
CA GLN A 428 -17.58 6.54 -23.11
C GLN A 428 -17.94 5.19 -23.73
N GLN A 429 -19.22 4.95 -24.03
CA GLN A 429 -19.68 3.74 -24.72
C GLN A 429 -19.19 3.72 -26.17
N GLY A 430 -19.21 4.86 -26.86
CA GLY A 430 -18.65 5.04 -28.18
C GLY A 430 -17.14 4.78 -28.22
N THR A 431 -16.40 5.30 -27.22
CA THR A 431 -14.98 5.02 -27.09
C THR A 431 -14.72 3.52 -26.86
N ALA A 432 -15.51 2.86 -26.00
CA ALA A 432 -15.43 1.41 -25.79
C ALA A 432 -15.65 0.62 -27.09
N ARG A 433 -16.65 1.01 -27.91
CA ARG A 433 -16.92 0.41 -29.23
C ARG A 433 -15.75 0.64 -30.20
N ALA A 434 -15.20 1.85 -30.26
CA ALA A 434 -14.07 2.17 -31.14
C ALA A 434 -12.82 1.37 -30.77
N ILE A 435 -12.54 1.19 -29.47
CA ILE A 435 -11.47 0.31 -28.98
C ILE A 435 -11.73 -1.15 -29.36
N ALA A 436 -12.97 -1.62 -29.14
CA ALA A 436 -13.37 -2.99 -29.48
C ALA A 436 -13.19 -3.28 -30.99
N GLU A 437 -13.49 -2.32 -31.86
CA GLU A 437 -13.28 -2.44 -33.30
C GLU A 437 -11.79 -2.62 -33.64
N GLN A 438 -10.89 -1.85 -33.01
CA GLN A 438 -9.43 -2.04 -33.17
C GLN A 438 -9.01 -3.45 -32.75
N VAL A 439 -9.53 -3.92 -31.61
CA VAL A 439 -9.20 -5.24 -31.07
C VAL A 439 -9.73 -6.36 -31.97
N VAL A 440 -10.98 -6.28 -32.42
CA VAL A 440 -11.59 -7.27 -33.33
C VAL A 440 -10.82 -7.37 -34.65
N ASN A 441 -10.47 -6.21 -35.24
CA ASN A 441 -9.71 -6.16 -36.48
C ASN A 441 -8.30 -6.74 -36.35
N ALA A 442 -7.68 -6.64 -35.15
CA ALA A 442 -6.32 -7.12 -34.94
C ALA A 442 -6.21 -8.58 -34.49
N ALA A 443 -7.18 -9.10 -33.71
CA ALA A 443 -7.07 -10.38 -33.04
C ALA A 443 -8.29 -11.31 -33.16
N ALA A 444 -9.43 -10.83 -33.63
CA ALA A 444 -10.69 -11.59 -33.72
C ALA A 444 -10.99 -12.43 -32.45
N PRO A 445 -11.13 -11.81 -31.27
CA PRO A 445 -11.27 -12.53 -30.00
C PRO A 445 -12.57 -13.33 -29.92
N ASP A 446 -12.53 -14.51 -29.31
CA ASP A 446 -13.73 -15.34 -29.09
C ASP A 446 -14.62 -14.82 -27.96
N THR A 447 -14.13 -13.91 -27.11
CA THR A 447 -14.81 -13.46 -25.90
C THR A 447 -14.90 -11.93 -25.85
N CYS A 448 -16.06 -11.41 -25.45
CA CYS A 448 -16.21 -10.02 -25.02
C CYS A 448 -16.61 -9.93 -23.55
N ILE A 449 -16.43 -8.76 -22.95
CA ILE A 449 -16.74 -8.46 -21.56
C ILE A 449 -17.77 -7.33 -21.53
N ILE A 450 -18.76 -7.44 -20.64
CA ILE A 450 -19.76 -6.40 -20.40
C ILE A 450 -19.61 -5.91 -18.97
N ALA A 451 -19.47 -4.60 -18.80
CA ALA A 451 -19.35 -3.96 -17.51
C ALA A 451 -20.27 -2.72 -17.42
N THR A 452 -20.52 -2.27 -16.21
CA THR A 452 -21.22 -1.00 -15.99
C THR A 452 -20.32 0.19 -16.33
N SER A 453 -20.95 1.31 -16.75
CA SER A 453 -20.23 2.56 -17.00
C SER A 453 -20.13 3.47 -15.76
N TRP A 454 -20.94 3.26 -14.72
CA TRP A 454 -21.05 4.18 -13.57
C TRP A 454 -20.21 3.79 -12.35
N LYS A 455 -19.60 2.59 -12.37
CA LYS A 455 -18.62 2.12 -11.37
C LYS A 455 -17.44 1.48 -12.10
N PHE A 456 -16.26 1.59 -11.50
CA PHE A 456 -15.01 1.09 -12.10
C PHE A 456 -14.54 -0.26 -11.55
N GLN A 457 -14.99 -0.65 -10.36
CA GLN A 457 -14.42 -1.76 -9.61
C GLN A 457 -14.49 -3.10 -10.35
N ASP A 458 -15.64 -3.40 -10.95
CA ASP A 458 -15.85 -4.68 -11.64
C ASP A 458 -14.99 -4.76 -12.92
N ALA A 459 -14.94 -3.66 -13.68
CA ALA A 459 -14.10 -3.57 -14.88
C ALA A 459 -12.60 -3.57 -14.58
N LEU A 460 -12.18 -2.96 -13.45
CA LEU A 460 -10.79 -3.04 -12.98
C LEU A 460 -10.37 -4.48 -12.68
N SER A 461 -11.26 -5.23 -12.02
CA SER A 461 -10.97 -6.60 -11.60
C SER A 461 -10.81 -7.55 -12.77
N VAL A 462 -11.52 -7.32 -13.89
CA VAL A 462 -11.43 -8.15 -15.11
C VAL A 462 -10.39 -7.62 -16.13
N ALA A 463 -9.81 -6.45 -15.89
CA ALA A 463 -8.83 -5.84 -16.79
C ALA A 463 -7.62 -6.76 -17.11
N PRO A 464 -7.06 -7.54 -16.16
CA PRO A 464 -6.02 -8.51 -16.48
C PRO A 464 -6.44 -9.55 -17.51
N TYR A 465 -7.65 -10.11 -17.38
CA TYR A 465 -8.19 -11.06 -18.35
C TYR A 465 -8.41 -10.42 -19.72
N ALA A 466 -8.96 -9.19 -19.73
CA ALA A 466 -9.16 -8.42 -20.96
C ALA A 466 -7.84 -8.22 -21.73
N TYR A 467 -6.77 -7.88 -21.03
CA TYR A 467 -5.42 -7.77 -21.57
C TYR A 467 -4.92 -9.13 -22.09
N TRP A 468 -4.94 -10.16 -21.24
CA TRP A 468 -4.39 -11.49 -21.51
C TRP A 468 -5.06 -12.17 -22.71
N LYS A 469 -6.41 -12.16 -22.75
CA LYS A 469 -7.22 -12.78 -23.82
C LYS A 469 -7.55 -11.85 -24.97
N LYS A 470 -7.12 -10.57 -24.91
CA LYS A 470 -7.52 -9.53 -25.89
C LYS A 470 -9.05 -9.42 -25.98
N ALA A 471 -9.75 -9.59 -24.85
CA ALA A 471 -11.20 -9.56 -24.78
C ALA A 471 -11.68 -8.11 -24.61
N PRO A 472 -12.37 -7.48 -25.58
CA PRO A 472 -12.81 -6.11 -25.47
C PRO A 472 -13.86 -5.94 -24.38
N ILE A 473 -13.81 -4.81 -23.67
CA ILE A 473 -14.78 -4.43 -22.63
C ILE A 473 -15.78 -3.46 -23.25
N TYR A 474 -17.05 -3.82 -23.26
CA TYR A 474 -18.17 -2.96 -23.61
C TYR A 474 -18.81 -2.41 -22.35
N LEU A 475 -19.26 -1.17 -22.41
CA LEU A 475 -19.92 -0.50 -21.30
C LEU A 475 -21.43 -0.42 -21.52
N CYS A 476 -22.21 -0.66 -20.46
CA CYS A 476 -23.63 -0.37 -20.43
C CYS A 476 -23.90 1.13 -20.41
N ASP A 477 -25.11 1.54 -20.82
CA ASP A 477 -25.52 2.94 -20.82
C ASP A 477 -25.71 3.48 -19.41
N ASP A 478 -25.33 4.73 -19.21
CA ASP A 478 -25.54 5.43 -17.95
C ASP A 478 -27.02 5.52 -17.59
N GLY A 479 -27.32 5.19 -16.33
CA GLY A 479 -28.67 5.27 -15.75
C GLY A 479 -29.65 4.18 -16.14
N SER A 480 -29.41 3.42 -17.24
CA SER A 480 -30.23 2.27 -17.62
C SER A 480 -29.59 0.93 -17.27
N ASN A 481 -28.27 0.88 -17.17
CA ASN A 481 -27.46 -0.33 -16.99
C ASN A 481 -27.69 -1.40 -18.06
N LYS A 482 -28.13 -0.98 -19.27
CA LYS A 482 -28.46 -1.83 -20.43
C LYS A 482 -27.51 -1.54 -21.57
N LEU A 483 -27.46 -2.44 -22.52
CA LEU A 483 -26.73 -2.20 -23.77
C LEU A 483 -27.55 -1.25 -24.68
N SER A 484 -26.90 -0.28 -25.30
CA SER A 484 -27.49 0.51 -26.39
C SER A 484 -27.61 -0.33 -27.66
N ALA A 485 -28.46 0.11 -28.57
CA ALA A 485 -28.62 -0.55 -29.87
C ALA A 485 -27.29 -0.54 -30.67
N GLU A 486 -26.51 0.53 -30.57
CA GLU A 486 -25.19 0.66 -31.19
C GLU A 486 -24.19 -0.33 -30.60
N THR A 487 -24.22 -0.52 -29.27
CA THR A 487 -23.36 -1.49 -28.59
C THR A 487 -23.75 -2.93 -28.94
N GLU A 488 -25.06 -3.26 -28.99
CA GLU A 488 -25.52 -4.56 -29.45
C GLU A 488 -25.10 -4.85 -30.91
N LYS A 489 -25.21 -3.85 -31.77
CA LYS A 489 -24.74 -3.96 -33.17
C LYS A 489 -23.25 -4.23 -33.25
N ALA A 490 -22.45 -3.53 -32.45
CA ALA A 490 -20.99 -3.74 -32.40
C ALA A 490 -20.63 -5.13 -31.86
N ILE A 491 -21.30 -5.59 -30.80
CA ILE A 491 -21.12 -6.94 -30.23
C ILE A 491 -21.46 -8.01 -31.28
N LYS A 492 -22.59 -7.87 -31.97
CA LYS A 492 -22.99 -8.80 -33.02
C LYS A 492 -22.00 -8.84 -34.17
N ALA A 493 -21.47 -7.68 -34.58
CA ALA A 493 -20.44 -7.58 -35.62
C ALA A 493 -19.10 -8.21 -35.21
N GLY A 494 -18.79 -8.22 -33.91
CA GLY A 494 -17.57 -8.83 -33.35
C GLY A 494 -17.53 -10.36 -33.42
N GLY A 495 -18.67 -11.04 -33.61
CA GLY A 495 -18.72 -12.49 -33.84
C GLY A 495 -18.27 -13.35 -32.66
N TYR A 496 -18.45 -12.88 -31.44
CA TYR A 496 -17.98 -13.56 -30.20
C TYR A 496 -18.69 -14.89 -29.97
N LYS A 497 -17.96 -15.86 -29.40
CA LYS A 497 -18.49 -17.15 -28.95
C LYS A 497 -18.93 -17.12 -27.49
N SER A 498 -18.37 -16.20 -26.71
CA SER A 498 -18.73 -16.04 -25.29
C SER A 498 -18.78 -14.57 -24.88
N ALA A 499 -19.63 -14.29 -23.90
CA ALA A 499 -19.71 -13.00 -23.23
C ALA A 499 -19.62 -13.20 -21.71
N ILE A 500 -18.80 -12.39 -21.07
CA ILE A 500 -18.66 -12.35 -19.62
C ILE A 500 -19.25 -11.05 -19.11
N ILE A 501 -20.28 -11.13 -18.30
CA ILE A 501 -20.87 -9.99 -17.61
C ILE A 501 -20.23 -9.90 -16.23
N VAL A 502 -19.57 -8.79 -15.93
CA VAL A 502 -19.02 -8.50 -14.60
C VAL A 502 -19.90 -7.51 -13.86
N GLY A 503 -20.34 -7.91 -12.67
CA GLY A 503 -21.28 -7.16 -11.85
C GLY A 503 -22.67 -7.78 -11.75
N GLY A 504 -23.32 -7.53 -10.60
CA GLY A 504 -24.67 -8.01 -10.31
C GLY A 504 -25.77 -7.28 -11.09
N PRO A 505 -27.05 -7.69 -10.94
CA PRO A 505 -28.18 -7.11 -11.67
C PRO A 505 -28.41 -5.60 -11.45
N ILE A 506 -27.87 -5.05 -10.36
CA ILE A 506 -27.88 -3.60 -10.09
C ILE A 506 -26.88 -2.87 -10.99
N ALA A 507 -25.72 -3.48 -11.22
CA ALA A 507 -24.63 -2.89 -12.01
C ALA A 507 -24.88 -3.08 -13.53
N VAL A 508 -25.34 -4.25 -13.94
CA VAL A 508 -25.69 -4.60 -15.32
C VAL A 508 -27.05 -5.29 -15.30
N ASP A 509 -28.06 -4.68 -15.94
CA ASP A 509 -29.45 -5.15 -15.96
C ASP A 509 -29.55 -6.63 -16.32
N SER A 510 -30.48 -7.37 -15.66
CA SER A 510 -30.65 -8.80 -15.87
C SER A 510 -31.18 -9.20 -17.27
N GLY A 511 -31.71 -8.26 -18.03
CA GLY A 511 -32.08 -8.48 -19.41
C GLY A 511 -30.93 -8.48 -20.40
N VAL A 512 -29.71 -8.13 -19.96
CA VAL A 512 -28.51 -8.08 -20.82
C VAL A 512 -28.10 -9.48 -21.28
N GLU A 513 -28.30 -10.52 -20.47
CA GLU A 513 -28.05 -11.91 -20.87
C GLU A 513 -28.82 -12.28 -22.13
N ALA A 514 -30.14 -12.09 -22.12
CA ALA A 514 -31.01 -12.41 -23.28
C ALA A 514 -30.65 -11.56 -24.50
N ARG A 515 -30.23 -10.31 -24.32
CA ARG A 515 -29.78 -9.46 -25.43
C ARG A 515 -28.48 -9.95 -26.07
N LEU A 516 -27.53 -10.44 -25.28
CA LEU A 516 -26.29 -11.04 -25.78
C LEU A 516 -26.55 -12.36 -26.53
N GLU A 517 -27.46 -13.19 -26.03
CA GLU A 517 -27.95 -14.39 -26.75
C GLU A 517 -28.59 -14.02 -28.10
N ASN A 518 -29.43 -12.97 -28.14
CA ASN A 518 -30.03 -12.43 -29.37
C ASN A 518 -28.97 -11.82 -30.32
N CYS A 519 -27.83 -11.40 -29.83
CA CYS A 519 -26.68 -11.01 -30.68
C CYS A 519 -25.97 -12.23 -31.29
N GLY A 520 -26.37 -13.46 -30.95
CA GLY A 520 -25.83 -14.70 -31.49
C GLY A 520 -24.67 -15.27 -30.64
N ILE A 521 -24.51 -14.85 -29.39
CA ILE A 521 -23.47 -15.37 -28.48
C ILE A 521 -24.00 -16.64 -27.78
N PRO A 522 -23.40 -17.82 -28.02
CA PRO A 522 -23.94 -19.08 -27.49
C PRO A 522 -23.61 -19.31 -26.01
N SER A 523 -22.63 -18.58 -25.43
CA SER A 523 -22.22 -18.72 -24.03
C SER A 523 -22.19 -17.38 -23.35
N VAL A 524 -23.14 -17.14 -22.45
CA VAL A 524 -23.18 -15.93 -21.62
C VAL A 524 -23.01 -16.31 -20.16
N LYS A 525 -22.09 -15.67 -19.47
CA LYS A 525 -21.81 -15.92 -18.05
C LYS A 525 -21.75 -14.62 -17.28
N ARG A 526 -22.51 -14.54 -16.17
CA ARG A 526 -22.42 -13.43 -15.21
C ARG A 526 -21.55 -13.83 -14.01
N ILE A 527 -20.71 -12.89 -13.54
CA ILE A 527 -19.83 -13.05 -12.38
C ILE A 527 -20.03 -11.85 -11.45
N TYR A 528 -20.41 -12.11 -10.20
CA TYR A 528 -20.58 -11.08 -9.20
C TYR A 528 -20.60 -11.66 -7.77
N GLY A 529 -20.44 -10.81 -6.76
CA GLY A 529 -20.64 -11.03 -5.33
C GLY A 529 -21.65 -10.00 -4.78
N GLU A 530 -21.84 -9.98 -3.47
CA GLU A 530 -22.73 -9.02 -2.81
C GLU A 530 -22.18 -7.59 -2.83
N THR A 531 -20.85 -7.48 -2.80
CA THR A 531 -20.11 -6.22 -2.89
C THR A 531 -19.16 -6.24 -4.08
N GLU A 532 -18.64 -5.06 -4.45
CA GLU A 532 -17.58 -4.92 -5.47
C GLU A 532 -16.29 -5.71 -5.13
N TYR A 533 -15.98 -5.88 -3.84
CA TYR A 533 -14.79 -6.63 -3.37
C TYR A 533 -14.99 -8.13 -3.47
N GLU A 534 -16.20 -8.62 -3.20
CA GLU A 534 -16.57 -10.02 -3.43
C GLU A 534 -16.70 -10.32 -4.92
N THR A 535 -17.20 -9.37 -5.71
CA THR A 535 -17.18 -9.46 -7.18
C THR A 535 -15.75 -9.60 -7.69
N SER A 536 -14.82 -8.81 -7.17
CA SER A 536 -13.39 -8.90 -7.52
C SER A 536 -12.81 -10.28 -7.20
N ALA A 537 -13.08 -10.82 -6.01
CA ALA A 537 -12.66 -12.17 -5.62
C ALA A 537 -13.28 -13.25 -6.53
N ALA A 538 -14.57 -13.11 -6.89
CA ALA A 538 -15.26 -14.04 -7.78
C ALA A 538 -14.71 -14.00 -9.21
N ILE A 539 -14.38 -12.81 -9.73
CA ILE A 539 -13.72 -12.64 -11.04
C ILE A 539 -12.36 -13.33 -11.01
N ALA A 540 -11.51 -13.04 -10.00
CA ALA A 540 -10.20 -13.66 -9.87
C ALA A 540 -10.28 -15.20 -9.76
N ASP A 541 -11.27 -15.74 -9.03
CA ASP A 541 -11.51 -17.19 -8.96
C ASP A 541 -11.92 -17.76 -10.32
N TRP A 542 -12.72 -17.05 -11.09
CA TRP A 542 -13.07 -17.45 -12.45
C TRP A 542 -11.85 -17.35 -13.40
N GLU A 543 -11.05 -16.30 -13.31
CA GLU A 543 -9.84 -16.10 -14.11
C GLU A 543 -8.83 -17.24 -13.88
N THR A 544 -8.67 -17.70 -12.64
CA THR A 544 -7.80 -18.85 -12.34
C THR A 544 -8.32 -20.14 -12.98
N LYS A 545 -9.64 -20.34 -13.01
CA LYS A 545 -10.27 -21.47 -13.74
C LYS A 545 -10.11 -21.38 -15.25
N CYS A 546 -9.88 -20.17 -15.78
CA CYS A 546 -9.55 -19.94 -17.18
C CYS A 546 -8.05 -20.10 -17.51
N GLY A 547 -7.21 -20.38 -16.49
CA GLY A 547 -5.78 -20.65 -16.64
C GLY A 547 -4.87 -19.47 -16.29
N MET A 548 -5.40 -18.38 -15.71
CA MET A 548 -4.55 -17.34 -15.14
C MET A 548 -3.92 -17.79 -13.80
N SER A 549 -2.78 -17.23 -13.47
CA SER A 549 -1.99 -17.63 -12.29
C SER A 549 -2.22 -16.68 -11.11
N VAL A 550 -2.10 -17.19 -9.90
CA VAL A 550 -1.97 -16.39 -8.68
C VAL A 550 -0.51 -16.10 -8.32
N ASN A 551 0.44 -16.73 -8.98
CA ASN A 551 1.86 -16.66 -8.62
C ASN A 551 2.40 -15.21 -8.54
N LYS A 552 2.07 -14.39 -9.55
CA LYS A 552 2.42 -12.95 -9.61
C LYS A 552 1.18 -12.06 -9.53
N MET A 553 0.21 -12.45 -8.72
CA MET A 553 -1.02 -11.70 -8.57
C MET A 553 -0.80 -10.32 -7.95
N ALA A 554 -1.79 -9.46 -8.06
CA ALA A 554 -1.75 -8.16 -7.40
C ALA A 554 -2.96 -7.87 -6.52
N LEU A 555 -2.72 -7.03 -5.51
CA LEU A 555 -3.71 -6.37 -4.68
C LEU A 555 -3.64 -4.87 -4.93
N ALA A 556 -4.79 -4.21 -5.10
CA ALA A 556 -4.88 -2.76 -5.23
C ALA A 556 -6.07 -2.21 -4.44
N THR A 557 -6.12 -0.89 -4.24
CA THR A 557 -7.30 -0.26 -3.65
C THR A 557 -8.47 -0.24 -4.63
N GLY A 558 -9.67 -0.48 -4.14
CA GLY A 558 -10.93 -0.26 -4.86
C GLY A 558 -11.58 1.10 -4.55
N ASN A 559 -10.93 1.96 -3.74
CA ASN A 559 -11.41 3.31 -3.46
C ASN A 559 -11.14 4.29 -4.61
N THR A 560 -10.07 4.06 -5.35
CA THR A 560 -9.66 4.80 -6.54
C THR A 560 -9.28 3.83 -7.65
N TYR A 561 -9.18 4.32 -8.89
CA TYR A 561 -8.92 3.47 -10.06
C TYR A 561 -7.48 3.53 -10.58
N TYR A 562 -6.70 4.51 -10.18
CA TYR A 562 -5.41 4.84 -10.82
C TYR A 562 -4.40 3.68 -10.80
N ASP A 563 -4.16 3.14 -9.61
CA ASP A 563 -3.15 2.11 -9.39
C ASP A 563 -3.54 0.78 -10.04
N ALA A 564 -4.83 0.43 -9.91
CA ALA A 564 -5.37 -0.80 -10.49
C ALA A 564 -5.46 -0.73 -12.04
N LEU A 565 -5.68 0.45 -12.64
CA LEU A 565 -5.67 0.63 -14.10
C LEU A 565 -4.32 0.27 -14.72
N ALA A 566 -3.25 0.88 -14.21
CA ALA A 566 -1.90 0.58 -14.67
C ALA A 566 -1.49 -0.86 -14.28
N GLY A 567 -1.87 -1.29 -13.07
CA GLY A 567 -1.59 -2.62 -12.53
C GLY A 567 -2.29 -3.74 -13.28
N GLY A 568 -3.51 -3.52 -13.78
CA GLY A 568 -4.25 -4.49 -14.59
C GLY A 568 -3.51 -4.90 -15.86
N ALA A 569 -2.85 -3.96 -16.53
CA ALA A 569 -2.01 -4.25 -17.69
C ALA A 569 -0.79 -5.11 -17.31
N LEU A 570 -0.12 -4.82 -16.19
CA LEU A 570 1.00 -5.63 -15.70
C LEU A 570 0.57 -7.05 -15.32
N CYS A 571 -0.55 -7.19 -14.61
CA CYS A 571 -1.10 -8.51 -14.26
C CYS A 571 -1.49 -9.30 -15.53
N GLY A 572 -2.17 -8.67 -16.48
CA GLY A 572 -2.55 -9.29 -17.75
C GLY A 572 -1.36 -9.75 -18.56
N ARG A 573 -0.28 -8.96 -18.62
CA ARG A 573 0.98 -9.35 -19.22
C ARG A 573 1.61 -10.57 -18.58
N ASN A 574 1.56 -10.65 -17.24
CA ASN A 574 2.06 -11.79 -16.48
C ASN A 574 1.13 -13.01 -16.54
N GLY A 575 -0.06 -12.90 -17.15
CA GLY A 575 -1.10 -13.92 -17.08
C GLY A 575 -1.58 -14.16 -15.64
N SER A 576 -1.58 -13.14 -14.79
CA SER A 576 -1.93 -13.22 -13.37
C SER A 576 -3.12 -12.33 -13.01
N VAL A 577 -3.82 -12.69 -11.93
CA VAL A 577 -5.03 -12.03 -11.48
C VAL A 577 -4.74 -10.76 -10.67
N LEU A 578 -5.71 -9.85 -10.61
CA LEU A 578 -5.71 -8.68 -9.73
C LEU A 578 -6.98 -8.71 -8.90
N VAL A 579 -6.83 -8.49 -7.59
CA VAL A 579 -7.96 -8.28 -6.69
C VAL A 579 -7.92 -6.88 -6.09
N ILE A 580 -9.10 -6.32 -5.82
CA ILE A 580 -9.21 -5.02 -5.18
C ILE A 580 -9.78 -5.17 -3.77
N GLU A 581 -9.35 -4.26 -2.90
CA GLU A 581 -9.82 -4.18 -1.53
C GLU A 581 -10.12 -2.73 -1.13
N LYS A 582 -10.68 -2.57 0.05
CA LYS A 582 -10.74 -1.26 0.72
C LYS A 582 -10.37 -1.47 2.19
N ASN A 583 -9.79 -0.45 2.79
CA ASN A 583 -9.26 -0.52 4.16
C ASN A 583 -10.25 -1.04 5.23
N SER A 584 -11.55 -0.91 4.97
CA SER A 584 -12.62 -1.43 5.85
C SER A 584 -13.22 -2.77 5.36
N ASN A 585 -12.81 -3.28 4.20
CA ASN A 585 -13.28 -4.56 3.64
C ASN A 585 -12.13 -5.31 2.98
N ARG A 586 -11.59 -6.29 3.67
CA ARG A 586 -10.44 -7.11 3.26
C ARG A 586 -10.85 -8.48 2.74
N THR A 587 -12.09 -8.62 2.25
CA THR A 587 -12.63 -9.88 1.70
C THR A 587 -11.72 -10.50 0.65
N ALA A 588 -11.07 -9.68 -0.18
CA ALA A 588 -10.11 -10.17 -1.17
C ALA A 588 -8.91 -10.89 -0.51
N ILE A 589 -8.38 -10.35 0.61
CA ILE A 589 -7.28 -10.98 1.33
C ILE A 589 -7.75 -12.27 2.00
N THR A 590 -8.85 -12.23 2.75
CA THR A 590 -9.31 -13.37 3.57
C THR A 590 -9.90 -14.50 2.73
N ASN A 591 -10.70 -14.18 1.70
CA ASN A 591 -11.46 -15.18 0.96
C ASN A 591 -10.77 -15.64 -0.33
N PHE A 592 -9.89 -14.82 -0.92
CA PHE A 592 -9.19 -15.20 -2.15
C PHE A 592 -7.70 -15.49 -1.94
N ILE A 593 -6.96 -14.57 -1.28
CA ILE A 593 -5.49 -14.72 -1.11
C ILE A 593 -5.16 -15.78 -0.07
N ALA A 594 -5.79 -15.77 1.10
CA ALA A 594 -5.46 -16.67 2.20
C ALA A 594 -5.51 -18.17 1.83
N PRO A 595 -6.53 -18.68 1.12
CA PRO A 595 -6.55 -20.08 0.70
C PRO A 595 -5.47 -20.46 -0.32
N ARG A 596 -4.88 -19.47 -1.02
CA ARG A 596 -3.91 -19.64 -2.11
C ARG A 596 -2.50 -19.16 -1.77
N LYS A 597 -2.25 -18.82 -0.51
CA LYS A 597 -0.98 -18.19 -0.07
C LYS A 597 0.27 -18.99 -0.45
N SER A 598 0.21 -20.32 -0.48
CA SER A 598 1.32 -21.19 -0.87
C SER A 598 1.60 -21.19 -2.37
N GLU A 599 0.68 -20.73 -3.20
CA GLU A 599 0.82 -20.64 -4.65
C GLU A 599 1.45 -19.31 -5.09
N ILE A 600 1.51 -18.32 -4.18
CA ILE A 600 2.01 -16.97 -4.45
C ILE A 600 3.50 -16.92 -4.14
N SER A 601 4.34 -16.75 -5.15
CA SER A 601 5.80 -16.64 -4.96
C SER A 601 6.33 -15.21 -5.14
N SER A 602 5.56 -14.31 -5.77
CA SER A 602 5.99 -12.94 -6.07
C SER A 602 4.78 -12.05 -6.36
N GLY A 603 4.04 -11.68 -5.31
CA GLY A 603 2.85 -10.81 -5.42
C GLY A 603 3.18 -9.32 -5.46
N TYR A 604 2.25 -8.51 -5.95
CA TYR A 604 2.34 -7.05 -5.95
C TYR A 604 1.24 -6.42 -5.12
N VAL A 605 1.55 -5.27 -4.49
CA VAL A 605 0.56 -4.35 -3.93
C VAL A 605 0.74 -3.01 -4.64
N PHE A 606 -0.26 -2.60 -5.41
CA PHE A 606 -0.23 -1.34 -6.12
C PHE A 606 -0.83 -0.22 -5.27
N GLY A 607 -0.02 0.79 -5.01
CA GLY A 607 -0.37 1.93 -4.18
C GLY A 607 0.34 1.98 -2.84
N GLY A 608 0.61 3.20 -2.38
CA GLY A 608 1.24 3.48 -1.08
C GLY A 608 0.29 3.29 0.10
N PRO A 609 0.75 3.59 1.34
CA PRO A 609 -0.04 3.42 2.56
C PRO A 609 -1.34 4.23 2.61
N ILE A 610 -1.47 5.29 1.81
CA ILE A 610 -2.71 6.05 1.67
C ILE A 610 -3.75 5.25 0.85
N ALA A 611 -3.33 4.56 -0.20
CA ALA A 611 -4.20 3.79 -1.09
C ALA A 611 -4.56 2.42 -0.48
N VAL A 612 -3.55 1.66 -0.09
CA VAL A 612 -3.67 0.37 0.62
C VAL A 612 -3.07 0.57 2.00
N SER A 613 -3.91 0.64 3.04
CA SER A 613 -3.51 1.00 4.39
C SER A 613 -2.45 0.08 4.99
N SER A 614 -1.77 0.57 6.03
CA SER A 614 -0.86 -0.24 6.84
C SER A 614 -1.56 -1.49 7.38
N GLU A 615 -2.82 -1.37 7.80
CA GLU A 615 -3.61 -2.49 8.30
C GLU A 615 -3.86 -3.56 7.22
N SER A 616 -4.20 -3.15 5.98
CA SER A 616 -4.36 -4.09 4.86
C SER A 616 -3.04 -4.77 4.48
N TRP A 617 -1.96 -4.00 4.45
CA TRP A 617 -0.61 -4.51 4.20
C TRP A 617 -0.18 -5.53 5.27
N LEU A 618 -0.34 -5.21 6.54
CA LEU A 618 -0.02 -6.11 7.65
C LEU A 618 -0.90 -7.37 7.63
N THR A 619 -2.20 -7.21 7.35
CA THR A 619 -3.10 -8.36 7.19
C THR A 619 -2.62 -9.29 6.07
N LEU A 620 -2.16 -8.74 4.96
CA LEU A 620 -1.60 -9.51 3.85
C LEU A 620 -0.33 -10.27 4.26
N LEU A 621 0.62 -9.61 4.90
CA LEU A 621 1.86 -10.24 5.38
C LEU A 621 1.60 -11.30 6.46
N ARG A 622 0.73 -11.00 7.43
CA ARG A 622 0.31 -11.96 8.46
C ARG A 622 -0.39 -13.18 7.86
N THR A 623 -1.24 -12.95 6.85
CA THR A 623 -1.87 -14.04 6.08
C THR A 623 -0.80 -14.92 5.44
N GLN A 624 0.15 -14.32 4.75
CA GLN A 624 1.22 -15.05 4.06
C GLN A 624 2.07 -15.89 5.02
N THR A 625 2.42 -15.34 6.17
CA THR A 625 3.26 -16.03 7.17
C THR A 625 2.47 -16.96 8.10
N GLY A 626 1.14 -16.93 8.05
CA GLY A 626 0.27 -17.74 8.92
C GLY A 626 0.15 -17.22 10.35
N ARG A 627 0.38 -15.92 10.57
CA ARG A 627 0.31 -15.22 11.87
C ARG A 627 -1.01 -14.42 12.04
N ILE A 628 -2.12 -14.97 11.56
CA ILE A 628 -3.46 -14.35 11.65
C ILE A 628 -4.12 -14.76 12.98
#